data_15333d70800c9a4eaa329cf0ebf007b5
#
_entry.id   15333d70800c9a4eaa329cf0ebf007b5
#
_cell.length_a   1.000
_cell.length_b   1.000
_cell.length_c   1.000
_cell.angle_alpha   90.00
_cell.angle_beta   90.00
_cell.angle_gamma   90.00
#
_symmetry.space_group_name_H-M   'P 1'
#
loop_
_entity.id
_entity.type
_entity.pdbx_description
1 polymer ?
#
loop_
_entity_poly.entity_id
_entity_poly.type
_entity_poly.pdbx_seq_one_letter_code
_entity_poly.pdbx_strand_id
1 'polypeptide(L)'
;MQGARRRVAAPLVLTVIVLGAFVTALDQTVVVTALPSVMLDLKVPFSELDRASWIVTGYLLGYTVAMPLIGRLGDVYGYSLVYRGGLVVFGIGTALVAVSPNLEWMVAARVVQAVGGGTTVPIGLA
;
A
#
# COMPACT_ATOMS: atom_id res chain seq x y z
N MET A 1 -19.54 6.15 30.89
CA MET A 1 -18.11 5.93 30.65
C MET A 1 -17.79 5.37 29.27
N GLN A 2 -18.54 4.45 28.71
CA GLN A 2 -18.30 3.91 27.36
C GLN A 2 -18.49 4.95 26.24
N GLY A 3 -19.45 5.87 26.38
CA GLY A 3 -19.68 6.92 25.39
C GLY A 3 -18.57 7.97 25.30
N ALA A 4 -17.91 8.27 26.41
CA ALA A 4 -16.80 9.24 26.43
C ALA A 4 -15.53 8.65 25.78
N ARG A 5 -15.25 7.37 26.00
CA ARG A 5 -14.12 6.67 25.35
C ARG A 5 -14.32 6.57 23.83
N ARG A 6 -15.55 6.34 23.38
CA ARG A 6 -15.87 6.34 21.93
C ARG A 6 -15.66 7.72 21.31
N ARG A 7 -16.03 8.79 22.01
CA ARG A 7 -15.88 10.17 21.52
C ARG A 7 -14.42 10.60 21.40
N VAL A 8 -13.56 10.14 22.31
CA VAL A 8 -12.11 10.46 22.27
C VAL A 8 -11.38 9.59 21.26
N ALA A 9 -11.80 8.32 21.08
CA ALA A 9 -11.17 7.39 20.16
C ALA A 9 -11.50 7.70 18.69
N ALA A 10 -12.70 8.22 18.38
CA ALA A 10 -13.13 8.48 17.00
C ALA A 10 -12.20 9.43 16.23
N PRO A 11 -11.81 10.62 16.75
CA PRO A 11 -10.89 11.49 16.04
C PRO A 11 -9.49 10.89 15.90
N LEU A 12 -9.03 10.11 16.89
CA LEU A 12 -7.74 9.43 16.81
C LEU A 12 -7.74 8.35 15.74
N VAL A 13 -8.77 7.53 15.67
CA VAL A 13 -8.93 6.50 14.64
C VAL A 13 -9.01 7.13 13.26
N LEU A 14 -9.79 8.20 13.11
CA LEU A 14 -9.91 8.93 11.85
C LEU A 14 -8.56 9.51 11.41
N THR A 15 -7.79 10.09 12.33
CA THR A 15 -6.47 10.61 12.06
C THR A 15 -5.52 9.52 11.56
N VAL A 16 -5.51 8.36 12.19
CA VAL A 16 -4.68 7.22 11.79
C VAL A 16 -5.05 6.73 10.38
N ILE A 17 -6.34 6.63 10.08
CA ILE A 17 -6.84 6.21 8.76
C ILE A 17 -6.45 7.23 7.69
N VAL A 18 -6.63 8.51 7.95
CA VAL A 18 -6.27 9.58 7.01
C VAL A 18 -4.76 9.62 6.77
N LEU A 19 -3.95 9.46 7.81
CA LEU A 19 -2.49 9.39 7.67
C LEU A 19 -2.07 8.16 6.85
N GLY A 20 -2.69 7.01 7.06
CA GLY A 20 -2.42 5.81 6.26
C GLY A 20 -2.76 6.02 4.79
N ALA A 21 -3.92 6.60 4.49
CA ALA A 21 -4.33 6.93 3.13
C ALA A 21 -3.39 7.95 2.48
N PHE A 22 -2.96 8.95 3.23
CA PHE A 22 -2.02 9.98 2.77
C PHE A 22 -0.66 9.39 2.43
N VAL A 23 -0.13 8.51 3.29
CA VAL A 23 1.14 7.83 3.06
C VAL A 23 1.09 6.94 1.82
N THR A 24 0.01 6.19 1.64
CA THR A 24 -0.16 5.36 0.43
C THR A 24 -0.28 6.19 -0.84
N ALA A 25 -0.99 7.33 -0.78
CA ALA A 25 -1.10 8.25 -1.91
C ALA A 25 0.24 8.89 -2.27
N LEU A 26 1.02 9.31 -1.27
CA LEU A 26 2.37 9.83 -1.46
C LEU A 26 3.28 8.79 -2.10
N ASP A 27 3.22 7.56 -1.64
CA ASP A 27 4.02 6.45 -2.18
C ASP A 27 3.76 6.28 -3.68
N GLN A 28 2.51 6.31 -4.11
CA GLN A 28 2.15 6.23 -5.52
C GLN A 28 2.74 7.40 -6.33
N THR A 29 2.61 8.61 -5.83
CA THR A 29 3.12 9.81 -6.50
C THR A 29 4.64 9.77 -6.61
N VAL A 30 5.32 9.39 -5.54
CA VAL A 30 6.78 9.29 -5.50
C VAL A 30 7.28 8.24 -6.49
N VAL A 31 6.64 7.08 -6.55
CA VAL A 31 7.06 5.99 -7.46
C VAL A 31 6.91 6.40 -8.92
N VAL A 32 5.81 7.04 -9.30
CA VAL A 32 5.60 7.52 -10.68
C VAL A 32 6.65 8.56 -11.04
N THR A 33 6.93 9.50 -10.15
CA THR A 33 7.90 10.57 -10.36
C THR A 33 9.33 10.02 -10.40
N ALA A 34 9.64 9.02 -9.58
CA ALA A 34 10.97 8.43 -9.49
C ALA A 34 11.22 7.33 -10.53
N LEU A 35 10.22 6.93 -11.31
CA LEU A 35 10.34 5.81 -12.25
C LEU A 35 11.55 5.92 -13.19
N PRO A 36 11.85 7.09 -13.83
CA PRO A 36 13.04 7.20 -14.65
C PRO A 36 14.34 6.96 -13.87
N SER A 37 14.45 7.47 -12.65
CA SER A 37 15.62 7.24 -11.79
C SER A 37 15.77 5.78 -11.40
N VAL A 38 14.67 5.11 -11.08
CA VAL A 38 14.64 3.68 -10.76
C VAL A 38 15.11 2.85 -11.95
N MET A 39 14.67 3.19 -13.17
CA MET A 39 15.11 2.52 -14.38
C MET A 39 16.62 2.65 -14.57
N LEU A 40 17.17 3.83 -14.32
CA LEU A 40 18.63 4.04 -14.41
C LEU A 40 19.38 3.22 -13.37
N ASP A 41 18.91 3.20 -12.12
CA ASP A 41 19.54 2.46 -11.04
C ASP A 41 19.51 0.95 -11.26
N LEU A 42 18.43 0.42 -11.83
CA LEU A 42 18.27 -0.99 -12.16
C LEU A 42 18.84 -1.35 -13.54
N LYS A 43 19.42 -0.38 -14.25
CA LYS A 43 19.98 -0.55 -15.59
C LYS A 43 18.96 -1.08 -16.60
N VAL A 44 17.71 -0.63 -16.48
CA VAL A 44 16.64 -0.93 -17.42
C VAL A 44 16.63 0.13 -18.52
N PRO A 45 16.80 -0.23 -19.81
CA PRO A 45 16.78 0.75 -20.88
C PRO A 45 15.38 1.34 -21.08
N PHE A 46 15.32 2.58 -21.54
CA PHE A 46 14.04 3.25 -21.80
C PHE A 46 13.20 2.55 -22.88
N SER A 47 13.82 1.73 -23.73
CA SER A 47 13.09 0.87 -24.67
C SER A 47 12.24 -0.20 -23.97
N GLU A 48 12.50 -0.50 -22.72
CA GLU A 48 11.74 -1.43 -21.88
C GLU A 48 10.82 -0.71 -20.88
N LEU A 49 10.36 0.48 -21.21
CA LEU A 49 9.46 1.26 -20.36
C LEU A 49 8.16 0.52 -20.04
N ASP A 50 7.68 -0.29 -20.96
CA ASP A 50 6.52 -1.15 -20.75
C ASP A 50 6.74 -2.16 -19.61
N ARG A 51 7.94 -2.75 -19.54
CA ARG A 51 8.29 -3.63 -18.39
C ARG A 51 8.41 -2.85 -17.09
N ALA A 52 9.05 -1.69 -17.13
CA ALA A 52 9.21 -0.85 -15.95
C ALA A 52 7.87 -0.31 -15.44
N SER A 53 6.93 -0.06 -16.32
CA SER A 53 5.59 0.41 -15.93
C SER A 53 4.82 -0.59 -15.07
N TRP A 54 5.21 -1.87 -15.05
CA TRP A 54 4.64 -2.87 -14.16
C TRP A 54 4.87 -2.56 -12.68
N ILE A 55 5.86 -1.73 -12.35
CA ILE A 55 6.04 -1.24 -10.98
C ILE A 55 4.77 -0.52 -10.50
N VAL A 56 4.18 0.30 -11.36
CA VAL A 56 2.93 1.01 -11.06
C VAL A 56 1.71 0.12 -11.30
N THR A 57 1.66 -0.56 -12.44
CA THR A 57 0.53 -1.42 -12.83
C THR A 57 0.37 -2.60 -11.88
N GLY A 58 1.46 -3.25 -11.49
CA GLY A 58 1.44 -4.35 -10.51
C GLY A 58 0.89 -3.91 -9.17
N TYR A 59 1.25 -2.72 -8.71
CA TYR A 59 0.68 -2.14 -7.50
C TYR A 59 -0.83 -1.93 -7.65
N LEU A 60 -1.27 -1.29 -8.71
CA LEU A 60 -2.69 -0.99 -8.94
C LEU A 60 -3.53 -2.27 -9.06
N LEU A 61 -3.01 -3.29 -9.75
CA LEU A 61 -3.67 -4.60 -9.84
C LEU A 61 -3.77 -5.28 -8.47
N GLY A 62 -2.67 -5.35 -7.74
CA GLY A 62 -2.63 -5.92 -6.40
C GLY A 62 -3.56 -5.20 -5.44
N TYR A 63 -3.57 -3.89 -5.49
CA TYR A 63 -4.46 -3.04 -4.71
C TYR A 63 -5.93 -3.32 -5.01
N THR A 64 -6.29 -3.35 -6.29
CA THR A 64 -7.66 -3.58 -6.74
C THR A 64 -8.16 -4.98 -6.37
N VAL A 65 -7.32 -5.99 -6.54
CA VAL A 65 -7.67 -7.38 -6.18
C VAL A 65 -7.75 -7.57 -4.67
N ALA A 66 -6.88 -6.90 -3.92
CA ALA A 66 -6.83 -7.02 -2.46
C ALA A 66 -8.04 -6.37 -1.77
N MET A 67 -8.59 -5.29 -2.32
CA MET A 67 -9.70 -4.55 -1.70
C MET A 67 -10.88 -5.43 -1.26
N PRO A 68 -11.51 -6.26 -2.13
CA PRO A 68 -12.63 -7.08 -1.72
C PRO A 68 -12.24 -8.18 -0.73
N LEU A 69 -11.04 -8.74 -0.85
CA LEU A 69 -10.53 -9.74 0.07
C LEU A 69 -10.30 -9.16 1.46
N ILE A 70 -9.74 -7.96 1.53
CA ILE A 70 -9.49 -7.25 2.78
C ILE A 70 -10.79 -6.84 3.44
N GLY A 71 -11.79 -6.40 2.67
CA GLY A 71 -13.12 -6.13 3.18
C GLY A 71 -13.73 -7.35 3.88
N ARG A 72 -13.60 -8.51 3.26
CA ARG A 72 -14.06 -9.79 3.86
C ARG A 72 -13.28 -10.16 5.12
N LEU A 73 -11.98 -10.01 5.11
CA LEU A 73 -11.15 -10.26 6.29
C LEU A 73 -11.52 -9.32 7.44
N GLY A 74 -11.82 -8.07 7.15
CA GLY A 74 -12.28 -7.11 8.12
C GLY A 74 -13.61 -7.51 8.76
N ASP A 75 -14.53 -8.07 7.99
CA ASP A 75 -15.82 -8.56 8.48
C ASP A 75 -15.66 -9.77 9.42
N VAL A 76 -14.66 -10.63 9.17
CA VAL A 76 -14.42 -11.86 9.95
C VAL A 76 -13.55 -11.61 11.18
N TYR A 77 -12.44 -10.89 11.02
CA TYR A 77 -11.42 -10.71 12.05
C TYR A 77 -11.45 -9.35 12.74
N GLY A 78 -12.25 -8.43 12.24
CA GLY A 78 -12.33 -7.05 12.73
C GLY A 78 -11.40 -6.12 11.96
N TYR A 79 -11.91 -4.92 11.67
CA TYR A 79 -11.22 -3.94 10.84
C TYR A 79 -9.92 -3.41 11.46
N SER A 80 -9.90 -3.24 12.78
CA SER A 80 -8.72 -2.75 13.48
C SER A 80 -7.51 -3.69 13.33
N LEU A 81 -7.74 -5.00 13.48
CA LEU A 81 -6.69 -6.02 13.33
C LEU A 81 -6.19 -6.08 11.89
N VAL A 82 -7.11 -6.09 10.92
CA VAL A 82 -6.78 -6.15 9.50
C VAL A 82 -6.03 -4.88 9.06
N TYR A 83 -6.42 -3.71 9.54
CA TYR A 83 -5.74 -2.46 9.23
C TYR A 83 -4.30 -2.46 9.74
N ARG A 84 -4.08 -2.89 11.00
CA ARG A 84 -2.73 -3.00 11.56
C ARG A 84 -1.87 -3.99 10.79
N GLY A 85 -2.42 -5.15 10.47
CA GLY A 85 -1.75 -6.16 9.64
C GLY A 85 -1.40 -5.61 8.27
N GLY A 86 -2.31 -4.87 7.66
CA GLY A 86 -2.09 -4.21 6.36
C GLY A 86 -0.97 -3.18 6.41
N LEU A 87 -0.89 -2.38 7.45
CA LEU A 87 0.20 -1.41 7.63
C LEU A 87 1.55 -2.12 7.80
N VAL A 88 1.59 -3.24 8.52
CA VAL A 88 2.81 -4.05 8.68
C VAL A 88 3.23 -4.63 7.32
N VAL A 89 2.30 -5.19 6.55
CA VAL A 89 2.57 -5.72 5.21
C VAL A 89 3.04 -4.61 4.27
N PHE A 90 2.41 -3.44 4.32
CA PHE A 90 2.83 -2.26 3.54
C PHE A 90 4.27 -1.85 3.89
N GLY A 91 4.61 -1.79 5.18
CA GLY A 91 5.96 -1.48 5.65
C GLY A 91 6.99 -2.50 5.20
N ILE A 92 6.67 -3.79 5.26
CA ILE A 92 7.54 -4.86 4.76
C ILE A 92 7.73 -4.72 3.25
N GLY A 93 6.66 -4.48 2.50
CA GLY A 93 6.71 -4.24 1.05
C GLY A 93 7.59 -3.04 0.70
N THR A 94 7.48 -1.95 1.45
CA THR A 94 8.31 -0.75 1.29
C THR A 94 9.80 -1.08 1.51
N ALA A 95 10.12 -1.83 2.54
CA ALA A 95 11.50 -2.27 2.80
C ALA A 95 12.02 -3.16 1.68
N LEU A 96 11.20 -4.07 1.16
CA LEU A 96 11.57 -4.93 0.03
C LEU A 96 11.81 -4.12 -1.25
N VAL A 97 11.03 -3.09 -1.50
CA VAL A 97 11.27 -2.16 -2.63
C VAL A 97 12.60 -1.46 -2.47
N ALA A 98 12.92 -0.99 -1.27
CA ALA A 98 14.17 -0.26 -1.00
C ALA A 98 15.42 -1.10 -1.25
N VAL A 99 15.34 -2.42 -1.05
CA VAL A 99 16.48 -3.35 -1.25
C VAL A 99 16.40 -4.13 -2.58
N SER A 100 15.55 -3.70 -3.50
CA SER A 100 15.33 -4.40 -4.77
C SER A 100 16.60 -4.44 -5.62
N PRO A 101 17.12 -5.64 -5.95
CA PRO A 101 18.30 -5.77 -6.80
C PRO A 101 18.00 -5.69 -8.30
N ASN A 102 16.75 -5.93 -8.70
CA ASN A 102 16.32 -5.93 -10.10
C ASN A 102 14.84 -5.52 -10.23
N LEU A 103 14.39 -5.35 -11.48
CA LEU A 103 13.02 -4.92 -11.79
C LEU A 103 11.97 -5.94 -11.35
N GLU A 104 12.22 -7.22 -11.57
CA GLU A 104 11.27 -8.29 -11.22
C GLU A 104 11.03 -8.36 -9.71
N TRP A 105 12.10 -8.25 -8.93
CA TRP A 105 11.99 -8.17 -7.47
C TRP A 105 11.17 -6.95 -7.04
N MET A 106 11.42 -5.80 -7.66
CA MET A 106 10.71 -4.57 -7.34
C MET A 106 9.22 -4.68 -7.66
N VAL A 107 8.85 -5.28 -8.79
CA VAL A 107 7.44 -5.52 -9.15
C VAL A 107 6.77 -6.43 -8.11
N ALA A 108 7.43 -7.52 -7.71
CA ALA A 108 6.91 -8.41 -6.67
C ALA A 108 6.73 -7.70 -5.34
N ALA A 109 7.71 -6.89 -4.93
CA ALA A 109 7.64 -6.08 -3.72
C ALA A 109 6.50 -5.06 -3.76
N ARG A 110 6.24 -4.47 -4.93
CA ARG A 110 5.12 -3.56 -5.14
C ARG A 110 3.77 -4.27 -4.99
N VAL A 111 3.65 -5.51 -5.41
CA VAL A 111 2.43 -6.31 -5.20
C VAL A 111 2.20 -6.56 -3.71
N VAL A 112 3.23 -6.94 -2.97
CA VAL A 112 3.16 -7.11 -1.51
C VAL A 112 2.74 -5.80 -0.83
N GLN A 113 3.36 -4.70 -1.22
CA GLN A 113 3.04 -3.36 -0.71
C GLN A 113 1.58 -2.98 -1.02
N ALA A 114 1.08 -3.33 -2.19
CA ALA A 114 -0.30 -3.07 -2.62
C ALA A 114 -1.32 -3.83 -1.77
N VAL A 115 -1.04 -5.06 -1.40
CA VAL A 115 -1.90 -5.83 -0.50
C VAL A 115 -2.04 -5.12 0.84
N GLY A 116 -0.93 -4.61 1.39
CA GLY A 116 -0.96 -3.80 2.62
C GLY A 116 -1.71 -2.48 2.44
N GLY A 117 -1.42 -1.75 1.36
CA GLY A 117 -2.07 -0.48 1.04
C GLY A 117 -3.56 -0.60 0.78
N GLY A 118 -4.00 -1.75 0.27
CA GLY A 118 -5.42 -2.04 0.01
C GLY A 118 -6.30 -2.05 1.26
N THR A 119 -5.71 -2.05 2.46
CA THR A 119 -6.48 -1.96 3.71
C THR A 119 -7.03 -0.56 3.97
N THR A 120 -6.45 0.47 3.36
CA THR A 120 -6.78 1.87 3.68
C THR A 120 -8.17 2.28 3.20
N VAL A 121 -8.60 1.83 2.03
CA VAL A 121 -9.89 2.24 1.45
C VAL A 121 -11.07 1.50 2.08
N PRO A 122 -11.12 0.15 2.12
CA PRO A 122 -12.27 -0.55 2.70
C PRO A 122 -12.49 -0.19 4.17
N ILE A 123 -11.41 -0.06 4.94
CA ILE A 123 -11.48 0.24 6.37
C ILE A 123 -11.83 1.72 6.60
N GLY A 124 -11.33 2.62 5.76
CA GLY A 124 -11.70 4.02 5.82
C GLY A 124 -13.19 4.26 5.50
N LEU A 125 -13.82 3.41 4.68
CA LEU A 125 -15.24 3.48 4.35
C LEU A 125 -16.14 2.79 5.38
N ALA A 126 -15.58 1.94 6.19
CA ALA A 126 -16.30 1.27 7.28
C ALA A 126 -16.34 2.16 8.53
#